data_98bdd1e7d47ef025a346ad35c1d2d6f0
#
_entry.id   98bdd1e7d47ef025a346ad35c1d2d6f0
#
_cell.length_a   1.000
_cell.length_b   1.000
_cell.length_c   1.000
_cell.angle_alpha   90.00
_cell.angle_beta   90.00
_cell.angle_gamma   90.00
#
_symmetry.space_group_name_H-M   'P 1'
#
loop_
_entity.id
_entity.type
_entity.pdbx_description
1 polymer ?
#
loop_
_entity_poly.entity_id
_entity_poly.type
_entity_poly.pdbx_seq_one_letter_code
_entity_poly.pdbx_strand_id
1 'polypeptide(L)'
;MTDHLRRELMEIKRPETELTVTCPERGPISIESAYDEALAIPPTLELVKRANREGYDAAILACFSDPGLYAAKEISDILVAGIQEISLRMATTLGSKFTILTLFKERIPHKENDVWRNRLTPYLASVRELGMSVLETDADPDRTRKRIMAVAKQAVEEDGAEVIVLGCAGMVGYAEEAARKLGVVVVDPTSVTLKITEAMVEAGLVQSKRAFYARPPEKEIK
;
A
#
# COMPACT_ATOMS: atom_id res chain seq x y z
N MET A 1 3.05 -15.02 2.00
CA MET A 1 2.90 -13.55 1.97
C MET A 1 2.66 -12.94 3.36
N THR A 2 1.62 -13.25 4.11
CA THR A 2 1.38 -12.64 5.44
C THR A 2 2.55 -12.82 6.42
N ASP A 3 3.16 -14.01 6.46
CA ASP A 3 4.30 -14.26 7.34
C ASP A 3 5.59 -13.61 6.86
N HIS A 4 5.78 -13.45 5.54
CA HIS A 4 6.87 -12.67 4.98
C HIS A 4 6.72 -11.19 5.38
N LEU A 5 5.55 -10.62 5.12
CA LEU A 5 5.25 -9.25 5.50
C LEU A 5 5.45 -9.00 7.00
N ARG A 6 4.99 -9.93 7.85
CA ARG A 6 5.19 -9.84 9.31
C ARG A 6 6.67 -9.78 9.68
N ARG A 7 7.50 -10.67 9.12
CA ARG A 7 8.95 -10.68 9.41
C ARG A 7 9.60 -9.35 9.06
N GLU A 8 9.42 -8.88 7.83
CA GLU A 8 10.01 -7.61 7.38
C GLU A 8 9.55 -6.41 8.24
N LEU A 9 8.28 -6.33 8.57
CA LEU A 9 7.76 -5.22 9.37
C LEU A 9 8.20 -5.29 10.84
N MET A 10 8.36 -6.49 11.40
CA MET A 10 8.87 -6.65 12.77
C MET A 10 10.32 -6.19 12.92
N GLU A 11 11.14 -6.27 11.87
CA GLU A 11 12.51 -5.80 11.87
C GLU A 11 12.63 -4.27 11.85
N ILE A 12 11.67 -3.60 11.20
CA ILE A 12 11.75 -2.15 11.00
C ILE A 12 10.87 -1.34 11.95
N LYS A 13 9.87 -1.94 12.61
CA LYS A 13 9.00 -1.21 13.56
C LYS A 13 9.81 -0.54 14.67
N ARG A 14 9.27 0.50 15.28
CA ARG A 14 9.87 1.08 16.51
C ARG A 14 9.82 0.05 17.63
N PRO A 15 10.77 0.09 18.59
CA PRO A 15 10.78 -0.85 19.72
C PRO A 15 9.48 -0.85 20.53
N GLU A 16 8.90 0.33 20.74
CA GLU A 16 7.65 0.55 21.49
C GLU A 16 6.38 0.19 20.73
N THR A 17 6.46 -0.01 19.41
CA THR A 17 5.28 -0.38 18.61
C THR A 17 4.92 -1.85 18.81
N GLU A 18 3.69 -2.13 19.23
CA GLU A 18 3.10 -3.46 19.18
C GLU A 18 2.43 -3.65 17.82
N LEU A 19 2.90 -4.61 17.04
CA LEU A 19 2.44 -4.85 15.69
C LEU A 19 1.74 -6.19 15.54
N THR A 20 0.47 -6.17 15.13
CA THR A 20 -0.30 -7.34 14.74
C THR A 20 -0.49 -7.38 13.23
N VAL A 21 -0.01 -8.42 12.56
CA VAL A 21 -0.23 -8.64 11.13
C VAL A 21 -1.21 -9.78 10.95
N THR A 22 -2.34 -9.51 10.33
CA THR A 22 -3.43 -10.46 10.12
C THR A 22 -4.04 -10.31 8.73
N CYS A 23 -4.79 -11.32 8.28
CA CYS A 23 -5.64 -11.22 7.10
C CYS A 23 -7.05 -11.70 7.44
N PRO A 24 -8.06 -11.29 6.68
CA PRO A 24 -9.43 -11.79 6.85
C PRO A 24 -9.50 -13.31 6.67
N GLU A 25 -10.36 -13.96 7.43
CA GLU A 25 -10.62 -15.42 7.31
C GLU A 25 -11.34 -15.77 6.00
N ARG A 26 -12.04 -14.79 5.41
CA ARG A 26 -12.80 -14.94 4.17
C ARG A 26 -12.37 -13.87 3.18
N GLY A 27 -12.36 -14.23 1.89
CA GLY A 27 -11.98 -13.33 0.82
C GLY A 27 -11.16 -14.03 -0.26
N PRO A 28 -10.73 -13.32 -1.29
CA PRO A 28 -9.87 -13.88 -2.32
C PRO A 28 -8.48 -14.21 -1.74
N ILE A 29 -7.85 -15.25 -2.27
CA ILE A 29 -6.49 -15.69 -1.87
C ILE A 29 -5.42 -14.63 -2.23
N SER A 30 -5.70 -13.84 -3.27
CA SER A 30 -4.92 -12.67 -3.69
C SER A 30 -5.87 -11.61 -4.26
N ILE A 31 -5.43 -10.36 -4.31
CA ILE A 31 -6.20 -9.24 -4.86
C ILE A 31 -5.49 -8.77 -6.12
N GLU A 32 -6.07 -9.11 -7.29
CA GLU A 32 -5.47 -8.88 -8.60
C GLU A 32 -6.45 -8.20 -9.58
N SER A 33 -7.72 -8.08 -9.18
CA SER A 33 -8.78 -7.46 -9.97
C SER A 33 -9.69 -6.57 -9.13
N ALA A 34 -10.49 -5.72 -9.78
CA ALA A 34 -11.52 -4.93 -9.09
C ALA A 34 -12.59 -5.82 -8.43
N TYR A 35 -12.84 -7.02 -8.98
CA TYR A 35 -13.74 -7.99 -8.38
C TYR A 35 -13.17 -8.54 -7.07
N ASP A 36 -11.87 -8.88 -7.05
CA ASP A 36 -11.21 -9.33 -5.81
C ASP A 36 -11.22 -8.22 -4.77
N GLU A 37 -10.96 -6.96 -5.17
CA GLU A 37 -11.05 -5.80 -4.28
C GLU A 37 -12.44 -5.70 -3.64
N ALA A 38 -13.51 -5.84 -4.44
CA ALA A 38 -14.89 -5.79 -3.94
C ALA A 38 -15.18 -6.90 -2.92
N LEU A 39 -14.67 -8.12 -3.14
CA LEU A 39 -14.83 -9.25 -2.21
C LEU A 39 -14.00 -9.07 -0.94
N ALA A 40 -12.86 -8.39 -1.01
CA ALA A 40 -11.98 -8.16 0.14
C ALA A 40 -12.48 -7.05 1.07
N ILE A 41 -13.28 -6.10 0.59
CA ILE A 41 -13.71 -4.93 1.37
C ILE A 41 -14.52 -5.31 2.61
N PRO A 42 -15.63 -6.07 2.55
CA PRO A 42 -16.43 -6.32 3.73
C PRO A 42 -15.64 -6.99 4.88
N PRO A 43 -14.90 -8.07 4.66
CA PRO A 43 -14.14 -8.70 5.74
C PRO A 43 -12.99 -7.82 6.27
N THR A 44 -12.39 -6.96 5.44
CA THR A 44 -11.39 -5.99 5.89
C THR A 44 -12.02 -4.94 6.81
N LEU A 45 -13.21 -4.44 6.49
CA LEU A 45 -13.93 -3.50 7.36
C LEU A 45 -14.27 -4.11 8.72
N GLU A 46 -14.58 -5.40 8.80
CA GLU A 46 -14.80 -6.08 10.09
C GLU A 46 -13.51 -6.16 10.92
N LEU A 47 -12.35 -6.38 10.28
CA LEU A 47 -11.06 -6.31 10.98
C LEU A 47 -10.77 -4.91 11.52
N VAL A 48 -11.06 -3.86 10.75
CA VAL A 48 -10.89 -2.47 11.20
C VAL A 48 -11.83 -2.14 12.38
N LYS A 49 -13.09 -2.58 12.32
CA LYS A 49 -14.01 -2.43 13.46
C LYS A 49 -13.51 -3.16 14.70
N ARG A 50 -12.95 -4.36 14.51
CA ARG A 50 -12.37 -5.15 15.61
C ARG A 50 -11.18 -4.41 16.23
N ALA A 51 -10.24 -3.92 15.42
CA ALA A 51 -9.08 -3.16 15.88
C ALA A 51 -9.53 -1.91 16.68
N ASN A 52 -10.54 -1.20 16.21
CA ASN A 52 -11.11 -0.06 16.91
C ASN A 52 -11.68 -0.43 18.31
N ARG A 53 -12.37 -1.59 18.43
CA ARG A 53 -12.91 -2.07 19.72
C ARG A 53 -11.83 -2.62 20.67
N GLU A 54 -10.77 -3.20 20.13
CA GLU A 54 -9.67 -3.78 20.90
C GLU A 54 -8.64 -2.75 21.36
N GLY A 55 -8.81 -1.47 20.98
CA GLY A 55 -8.00 -0.37 21.48
C GLY A 55 -6.65 -0.23 20.76
N TYR A 56 -6.55 -0.65 19.50
CA TYR A 56 -5.40 -0.31 18.66
C TYR A 56 -5.37 1.19 18.38
N ASP A 57 -4.17 1.76 18.21
CA ASP A 57 -4.00 3.18 17.84
C ASP A 57 -4.18 3.41 16.34
N ALA A 58 -3.87 2.41 15.52
CA ALA A 58 -3.98 2.51 14.07
C ALA A 58 -4.27 1.16 13.39
N ALA A 59 -4.79 1.24 12.16
CA ALA A 59 -4.91 0.11 11.24
C ALA A 59 -4.29 0.48 9.89
N ILE A 60 -3.52 -0.43 9.29
CA ILE A 60 -2.92 -0.27 7.97
C ILE A 60 -3.53 -1.28 7.00
N LEU A 61 -4.06 -0.80 5.88
CA LEU A 61 -4.51 -1.65 4.78
C LEU A 61 -3.31 -1.99 3.90
N ALA A 62 -2.79 -3.22 4.03
CA ALA A 62 -1.60 -3.68 3.34
C ALA A 62 -1.93 -4.28 1.95
N CYS A 63 -2.61 -3.51 1.11
CA CYS A 63 -2.87 -3.81 -0.30
C CYS A 63 -2.71 -2.54 -1.14
N PHE A 64 -1.93 -2.59 -2.22
CA PHE A 64 -1.64 -1.40 -3.05
C PHE A 64 -2.79 -1.01 -4.00
N SER A 65 -4.01 -1.16 -3.54
CA SER A 65 -5.24 -0.59 -4.11
C SER A 65 -6.07 0.07 -3.02
N ASP A 66 -5.63 -0.03 -1.76
CA ASP A 66 -6.32 0.49 -0.59
C ASP A 66 -7.84 0.15 -0.59
N PRO A 67 -8.23 -1.14 -0.80
CA PRO A 67 -9.63 -1.50 -0.97
C PRO A 67 -10.44 -1.16 0.28
N GLY A 68 -11.46 -0.32 0.10
CA GLY A 68 -12.34 0.11 1.19
C GLY A 68 -11.75 1.16 2.13
N LEU A 69 -10.60 1.77 1.81
CA LEU A 69 -9.92 2.73 2.69
C LEU A 69 -10.84 3.86 3.16
N TYR A 70 -11.64 4.44 2.28
CA TYR A 70 -12.53 5.54 2.67
C TYR A 70 -13.62 5.07 3.64
N ALA A 71 -14.23 3.93 3.38
CA ALA A 71 -15.20 3.32 4.28
C ALA A 71 -14.56 2.96 5.64
N ALA A 72 -13.33 2.42 5.63
CA ALA A 72 -12.58 2.14 6.84
C ALA A 72 -12.31 3.40 7.65
N LYS A 73 -11.92 4.49 6.99
CA LYS A 73 -11.74 5.80 7.64
C LYS A 73 -13.05 6.37 8.20
N GLU A 74 -14.20 6.15 7.56
CA GLU A 74 -15.52 6.60 8.05
C GLU A 74 -15.95 5.88 9.33
N ILE A 75 -15.78 4.56 9.39
CA ILE A 75 -16.29 3.72 10.49
C ILE A 75 -15.34 3.61 11.70
N SER A 76 -14.11 4.10 11.60
CA SER A 76 -13.06 3.93 12.61
C SER A 76 -12.75 5.24 13.34
N ASP A 77 -12.51 5.16 14.66
CA ASP A 77 -12.00 6.27 15.47
C ASP A 77 -10.49 6.29 15.57
N ILE A 78 -9.84 5.13 15.32
CA ILE A 78 -8.39 5.04 15.25
C ILE A 78 -7.88 5.47 13.87
N LEU A 79 -6.60 5.80 13.79
CA LEU A 79 -5.98 6.15 12.51
C LEU A 79 -6.07 4.98 11.51
N VAL A 80 -6.54 5.23 10.30
CA VAL A 80 -6.53 4.24 9.21
C VAL A 80 -5.67 4.75 8.06
N ALA A 81 -4.64 4.00 7.71
CA ALA A 81 -3.70 4.30 6.63
C ALA A 81 -3.78 3.25 5.52
N GLY A 82 -3.71 3.71 4.28
CA GLY A 82 -3.58 2.85 3.10
C GLY A 82 -2.16 2.92 2.53
N ILE A 83 -1.60 1.79 2.14
CA ILE A 83 -0.21 1.76 1.65
C ILE A 83 -0.06 2.45 0.29
N GLN A 84 -1.09 2.49 -0.55
CA GLN A 84 -1.07 3.25 -1.79
C GLN A 84 -1.16 4.75 -1.51
N GLU A 85 -2.14 5.19 -0.72
CA GLU A 85 -2.33 6.60 -0.41
C GLU A 85 -1.07 7.24 0.18
N ILE A 86 -0.47 6.60 1.18
CA ILE A 86 0.72 7.13 1.86
C ILE A 86 1.93 7.12 0.93
N SER A 87 2.21 6.01 0.25
CA SER A 87 3.41 5.91 -0.58
C SER A 87 3.39 6.84 -1.79
N LEU A 88 2.23 7.03 -2.44
CA LEU A 88 2.11 7.97 -3.55
C LEU A 88 2.35 9.41 -3.11
N ARG A 89 1.83 9.81 -1.95
CA ARG A 89 2.08 11.15 -1.39
C ARG A 89 3.53 11.33 -0.98
N MET A 90 4.14 10.32 -0.37
CA MET A 90 5.56 10.36 -0.04
C MET A 90 6.43 10.44 -1.28
N ALA A 91 6.12 9.71 -2.35
CA ALA A 91 6.87 9.78 -3.59
C ALA A 91 6.95 11.20 -4.15
N THR A 92 5.87 11.99 -4.05
CA THR A 92 5.86 13.40 -4.52
C THR A 92 6.67 14.36 -3.65
N THR A 93 7.10 13.97 -2.47
CA THR A 93 8.02 14.76 -1.63
C THR A 93 9.48 14.40 -1.88
N LEU A 94 9.74 13.29 -2.58
CA LEU A 94 11.08 12.74 -2.80
C LEU A 94 11.60 12.97 -4.23
N GLY A 95 10.72 13.31 -5.16
CA GLY A 95 11.07 13.61 -6.54
C GLY A 95 9.90 14.22 -7.31
N SER A 96 10.18 14.80 -8.46
CA SER A 96 9.17 15.44 -9.30
C SER A 96 8.41 14.44 -10.17
N LYS A 97 8.99 13.24 -10.40
CA LYS A 97 8.42 12.17 -11.21
C LYS A 97 8.59 10.81 -10.56
N PHE A 98 7.48 10.07 -10.41
CA PHE A 98 7.52 8.70 -9.93
C PHE A 98 6.93 7.72 -10.94
N THR A 99 7.43 6.48 -10.91
CA THR A 99 6.85 5.33 -11.62
C THR A 99 6.34 4.30 -10.63
N ILE A 100 5.17 3.74 -10.89
CA ILE A 100 4.62 2.61 -10.13
C ILE A 100 4.99 1.31 -10.85
N LEU A 101 5.57 0.35 -10.13
CA LEU A 101 5.76 -1.01 -10.64
C LEU A 101 4.57 -1.87 -10.22
N THR A 102 3.66 -2.15 -11.16
CA THR A 102 2.50 -3.02 -10.94
C THR A 102 2.77 -4.47 -11.35
N LEU A 103 1.89 -5.39 -10.99
CA LEU A 103 2.08 -6.81 -11.26
C LEU A 103 1.79 -7.16 -12.73
N PHE A 104 0.65 -6.71 -13.25
CA PHE A 104 0.15 -7.05 -14.57
C PHE A 104 -0.18 -5.81 -15.39
N LYS A 105 -0.11 -5.94 -16.73
CA LYS A 105 -0.47 -4.87 -17.66
C LYS A 105 -1.93 -4.43 -17.53
N GLU A 106 -2.83 -5.35 -17.21
CA GLU A 106 -4.25 -5.08 -17.01
C GLU A 106 -4.50 -4.14 -15.81
N ARG A 107 -3.54 -4.06 -14.88
CA ARG A 107 -3.60 -3.15 -13.73
C ARG A 107 -3.07 -1.75 -14.04
N ILE A 108 -2.38 -1.54 -15.16
CA ILE A 108 -1.84 -0.22 -15.53
C ILE A 108 -2.93 0.84 -15.57
N PRO A 109 -4.04 0.69 -16.32
CA PRO A 109 -5.10 1.70 -16.35
C PRO A 109 -5.73 1.96 -14.98
N HIS A 110 -5.83 0.93 -14.13
CA HIS A 110 -6.34 1.08 -12.77
C HIS A 110 -5.41 1.96 -11.92
N LYS A 111 -4.09 1.73 -11.99
CA LYS A 111 -3.11 2.53 -11.25
C LYS A 111 -3.03 3.97 -11.73
N GLU A 112 -3.13 4.20 -13.03
CA GLU A 112 -3.24 5.55 -13.60
C GLU A 112 -4.50 6.27 -13.09
N ASN A 113 -5.64 5.57 -13.05
CA ASN A 113 -6.88 6.10 -12.49
C ASN A 113 -6.77 6.38 -10.97
N ASP A 114 -6.09 5.52 -10.21
CA ASP A 114 -5.84 5.74 -8.79
C ASP A 114 -4.99 7.01 -8.57
N VAL A 115 -3.95 7.20 -9.39
CA VAL A 115 -3.11 8.41 -9.36
C VAL A 115 -3.94 9.66 -9.72
N TRP A 116 -4.81 9.57 -10.73
CA TRP A 116 -5.72 10.65 -11.11
C TRP A 116 -6.69 10.99 -9.97
N ARG A 117 -7.32 9.99 -9.35
CA ARG A 117 -8.24 10.19 -8.21
C ARG A 117 -7.54 10.85 -7.02
N ASN A 118 -6.27 10.56 -6.81
CA ASN A 118 -5.43 11.20 -5.80
C ASN A 118 -4.91 12.59 -6.21
N ARG A 119 -5.22 13.06 -7.45
CA ARG A 119 -4.77 14.34 -8.02
C ARG A 119 -3.24 14.42 -8.15
N LEU A 120 -2.58 13.30 -8.40
CA LEU A 120 -1.12 13.19 -8.50
C LEU A 120 -0.63 12.98 -9.95
N THR A 121 -1.51 13.07 -10.95
CA THR A 121 -1.17 12.86 -12.37
C THR A 121 0.05 13.67 -12.85
N PRO A 122 0.25 14.95 -12.43
CA PRO A 122 1.44 15.71 -12.85
C PRO A 122 2.77 15.10 -12.40
N TYR A 123 2.75 14.26 -11.36
CA TYR A 123 3.95 13.62 -10.81
C TYR A 123 4.18 12.21 -11.37
N LEU A 124 3.22 11.63 -12.09
CA LEU A 124 3.36 10.30 -12.67
C LEU A 124 4.26 10.37 -13.91
N ALA A 125 5.35 9.60 -13.92
CA ALA A 125 6.15 9.33 -15.10
C ALA A 125 5.50 8.19 -15.92
N SER A 126 5.27 7.06 -15.27
CA SER A 126 4.67 5.87 -15.90
C SER A 126 4.11 4.89 -14.88
N VAL A 127 3.40 3.89 -15.37
CA VAL A 127 3.10 2.64 -14.66
C VAL A 127 3.65 1.49 -15.49
N ARG A 128 4.50 0.64 -14.92
CA ARG A 128 5.12 -0.49 -15.62
C ARG A 128 4.79 -1.81 -14.96
N GLU A 129 4.57 -2.86 -15.74
CA GLU A 129 4.27 -4.18 -15.23
C GLU A 129 5.52 -5.01 -14.95
N LEU A 130 5.43 -5.89 -13.94
CA LEU A 130 6.44 -6.90 -13.67
C LEU A 130 6.17 -8.21 -14.44
N GLY A 131 4.95 -8.46 -14.89
CA GLY A 131 4.53 -9.71 -15.53
C GLY A 131 4.58 -10.89 -14.56
N MET A 132 4.10 -10.69 -13.32
CA MET A 132 4.08 -11.69 -12.24
C MET A 132 2.81 -11.53 -11.42
N SER A 133 2.25 -12.64 -10.92
CA SER A 133 1.14 -12.63 -9.95
C SER A 133 1.59 -12.30 -8.54
N VAL A 134 0.64 -11.98 -7.66
CA VAL A 134 0.91 -11.77 -6.23
C VAL A 134 1.57 -12.99 -5.60
N LEU A 135 1.09 -14.19 -5.95
CA LEU A 135 1.63 -15.44 -5.38
C LEU A 135 3.02 -15.77 -5.92
N GLU A 136 3.30 -15.45 -7.20
CA GLU A 136 4.64 -15.65 -7.78
C GLU A 136 5.69 -14.74 -7.17
N THR A 137 5.33 -13.52 -6.72
CA THR A 137 6.29 -12.61 -6.07
C THR A 137 6.84 -13.18 -4.75
N ASP A 138 6.04 -13.95 -4.02
CA ASP A 138 6.43 -14.60 -2.76
C ASP A 138 7.11 -15.98 -3.00
N ALA A 139 6.68 -16.69 -4.06
CA ALA A 139 7.17 -18.03 -4.37
C ALA A 139 8.61 -18.04 -4.95
N ASP A 140 9.01 -17.01 -5.70
CA ASP A 140 10.33 -16.90 -6.34
C ASP A 140 10.97 -15.52 -6.09
N PRO A 141 11.60 -15.33 -4.91
CA PRO A 141 12.23 -14.06 -4.55
C PRO A 141 13.33 -13.61 -5.51
N ASP A 142 14.11 -14.53 -6.08
CA ASP A 142 15.20 -14.18 -6.98
C ASP A 142 14.68 -13.69 -8.34
N ARG A 143 13.64 -14.32 -8.87
CA ARG A 143 12.95 -13.85 -10.07
C ARG A 143 12.31 -12.49 -9.83
N THR A 144 11.65 -12.32 -8.69
CA THR A 144 11.02 -11.05 -8.28
C THR A 144 12.05 -9.93 -8.22
N ARG A 145 13.17 -10.16 -7.55
CA ARG A 145 14.28 -9.19 -7.47
C ARG A 145 14.79 -8.79 -8.86
N LYS A 146 15.06 -9.77 -9.73
CA LYS A 146 15.53 -9.52 -11.10
C LYS A 146 14.53 -8.70 -11.91
N ARG A 147 13.23 -9.01 -11.78
CA ARG A 147 12.17 -8.29 -12.51
C ARG A 147 12.03 -6.85 -12.01
N ILE A 148 11.99 -6.64 -10.70
CA ILE A 148 11.96 -5.29 -10.10
C ILE A 148 13.14 -4.47 -10.63
N MET A 149 14.36 -5.01 -10.55
CA MET A 149 15.56 -4.32 -11.02
C MET A 149 15.49 -3.95 -12.51
N ALA A 150 15.08 -4.88 -13.37
CA ALA A 150 15.01 -4.65 -14.81
C ALA A 150 13.97 -3.57 -15.16
N VAL A 151 12.77 -3.68 -14.59
CA VAL A 151 11.67 -2.74 -14.88
C VAL A 151 11.91 -1.37 -14.26
N ALA A 152 12.46 -1.31 -13.03
CA ALA A 152 12.84 -0.05 -12.42
C ALA A 152 13.93 0.68 -13.20
N LYS A 153 14.93 -0.05 -13.72
CA LYS A 153 15.95 0.53 -14.60
C LYS A 153 15.33 1.14 -15.86
N GLN A 154 14.42 0.45 -16.52
CA GLN A 154 13.69 0.97 -17.68
C GLN A 154 12.90 2.25 -17.32
N ALA A 155 12.20 2.26 -16.18
CA ALA A 155 11.46 3.43 -15.74
C ALA A 155 12.35 4.67 -15.55
N VAL A 156 13.56 4.47 -15.02
CA VAL A 156 14.54 5.56 -14.86
C VAL A 156 15.07 6.03 -16.20
N GLU A 157 15.51 5.11 -17.07
CA GLU A 157 16.23 5.42 -18.32
C GLU A 157 15.29 5.91 -19.44
N GLU A 158 14.06 5.38 -19.50
CA GLU A 158 13.12 5.65 -20.60
C GLU A 158 12.03 6.65 -20.22
N ASP A 159 11.53 6.63 -18.96
CA ASP A 159 10.39 7.46 -18.53
C ASP A 159 10.81 8.65 -17.69
N GLY A 160 12.10 8.73 -17.30
CA GLY A 160 12.61 9.79 -16.46
C GLY A 160 12.10 9.73 -15.01
N ALA A 161 11.86 8.53 -14.50
CA ALA A 161 11.48 8.36 -13.10
C ALA A 161 12.61 8.73 -12.14
N GLU A 162 12.33 9.59 -11.18
CA GLU A 162 13.23 9.94 -10.08
C GLU A 162 12.95 9.09 -8.84
N VAL A 163 11.70 8.60 -8.72
CA VAL A 163 11.24 7.75 -7.62
C VAL A 163 10.53 6.52 -8.20
N ILE A 164 10.86 5.36 -7.70
CA ILE A 164 10.15 4.11 -7.99
C ILE A 164 9.25 3.77 -6.81
N VAL A 165 7.98 3.48 -7.06
CA VAL A 165 7.03 3.01 -6.06
C VAL A 165 6.70 1.54 -6.34
N LEU A 166 6.98 0.66 -5.38
CA LEU A 166 6.62 -0.75 -5.50
C LEU A 166 5.10 -0.91 -5.36
N GLY A 167 4.44 -1.45 -6.37
CA GLY A 167 2.97 -1.46 -6.48
C GLY A 167 2.29 -2.70 -5.87
N CYS A 168 2.91 -3.35 -4.88
CA CYS A 168 2.35 -4.50 -4.17
C CYS A 168 2.97 -4.64 -2.78
N ALA A 169 2.17 -5.00 -1.77
CA ALA A 169 2.66 -5.32 -0.43
C ALA A 169 3.62 -6.53 -0.41
N GLY A 170 3.45 -7.47 -1.35
CA GLY A 170 4.36 -8.62 -1.50
C GLY A 170 5.78 -8.26 -1.97
N MET A 171 6.01 -7.00 -2.33
CA MET A 171 7.35 -6.49 -2.69
C MET A 171 8.09 -5.86 -1.49
N VAL A 172 7.64 -6.09 -0.27
CA VAL A 172 8.33 -5.64 0.94
C VAL A 172 9.75 -6.22 0.98
N GLY A 173 10.74 -5.39 1.39
CA GLY A 173 12.14 -5.81 1.53
C GLY A 173 12.99 -5.68 0.25
N TYR A 174 12.41 -5.35 -0.92
CA TYR A 174 13.20 -5.21 -2.16
C TYR A 174 13.70 -3.78 -2.43
N ALA A 175 13.19 -2.78 -1.73
CA ALA A 175 13.45 -1.37 -2.04
C ALA A 175 14.91 -0.97 -1.84
N GLU A 176 15.54 -1.37 -0.73
CA GLU A 176 16.89 -0.95 -0.37
C GLU A 176 17.94 -1.38 -1.41
N GLU A 177 17.89 -2.66 -1.81
CA GLU A 177 18.80 -3.18 -2.82
C GLU A 177 18.63 -2.49 -4.16
N ALA A 178 17.36 -2.28 -4.58
CA ALA A 178 17.05 -1.61 -5.83
C ALA A 178 17.52 -0.15 -5.81
N ALA A 179 17.26 0.58 -4.75
CA ALA A 179 17.70 1.96 -4.58
C ALA A 179 19.23 2.08 -4.67
N ARG A 180 19.96 1.24 -3.94
CA ARG A 180 21.43 1.24 -3.94
C ARG A 180 22.01 0.95 -5.32
N LYS A 181 21.46 -0.03 -6.07
CA LYS A 181 21.98 -0.44 -7.37
C LYS A 181 21.64 0.53 -8.49
N LEU A 182 20.47 1.17 -8.43
CA LEU A 182 19.98 2.06 -9.48
C LEU A 182 20.33 3.54 -9.21
N GLY A 183 20.72 3.88 -7.99
CA GLY A 183 21.01 5.27 -7.62
C GLY A 183 19.76 6.16 -7.60
N VAL A 184 18.57 5.58 -7.37
CA VAL A 184 17.29 6.30 -7.30
C VAL A 184 16.56 5.97 -6.00
N VAL A 185 15.60 6.80 -5.64
CA VAL A 185 14.72 6.51 -4.50
C VAL A 185 13.75 5.39 -4.88
N VAL A 186 13.65 4.37 -4.03
CA VAL A 186 12.65 3.30 -4.18
C VAL A 186 11.80 3.26 -2.91
N VAL A 187 10.50 3.42 -3.08
CA VAL A 187 9.51 3.43 -2.00
C VAL A 187 8.91 2.04 -1.86
N ASP A 188 9.18 1.38 -0.74
CA ASP A 188 8.42 0.23 -0.28
C ASP A 188 7.15 0.73 0.39
N PRO A 189 5.96 0.45 -0.18
CA PRO A 189 4.72 1.06 0.30
C PRO A 189 4.36 0.63 1.72
N THR A 190 4.67 -0.61 2.09
CA THR A 190 4.29 -1.13 3.39
C THR A 190 5.20 -0.60 4.49
N SER A 191 6.50 -0.61 4.24
CA SER A 191 7.51 -0.11 5.18
C SER A 191 7.35 1.40 5.44
N VAL A 192 7.20 2.19 4.38
CA VAL A 192 7.01 3.64 4.53
C VAL A 192 5.70 3.96 5.24
N THR A 193 4.62 3.22 4.93
CA THR A 193 3.34 3.44 5.61
C THR A 193 3.40 3.10 7.08
N LEU A 194 4.08 2.02 7.49
CA LEU A 194 4.29 1.73 8.90
C LEU A 194 4.98 2.90 9.60
N LYS A 195 6.10 3.39 9.06
CA LYS A 195 6.86 4.49 9.67
C LYS A 195 6.08 5.81 9.77
N ILE A 196 5.33 6.15 8.72
CA ILE A 196 4.47 7.33 8.72
C ILE A 196 3.31 7.16 9.70
N THR A 197 2.71 5.97 9.77
CA THR A 197 1.63 5.68 10.73
C THR A 197 2.12 5.80 12.17
N GLU A 198 3.28 5.23 12.49
CA GLU A 198 3.93 5.40 13.81
C GLU A 198 4.12 6.88 14.17
N ALA A 199 4.61 7.69 13.23
CA ALA A 199 4.81 9.12 13.45
C ALA A 199 3.48 9.89 13.61
N MET A 200 2.44 9.53 12.86
CA MET A 200 1.12 10.14 12.98
C MET A 200 0.45 9.80 14.32
N VAL A 201 0.57 8.56 14.79
CA VAL A 201 0.07 8.13 16.11
C VAL A 201 0.79 8.90 17.22
N GLU A 202 2.13 8.98 17.18
CA GLU A 202 2.92 9.74 18.14
C GLU A 202 2.54 11.22 18.17
N ALA A 203 2.23 11.79 17.01
CA ALA A 203 1.76 13.18 16.90
C ALA A 203 0.29 13.39 17.28
N GLY A 204 -0.44 12.34 17.68
CA GLY A 204 -1.86 12.39 18.03
C GLY A 204 -2.78 12.70 16.85
N LEU A 205 -2.36 12.35 15.62
CA LEU A 205 -3.11 12.64 14.40
C LEU A 205 -4.02 11.48 14.01
N VAL A 206 -5.25 11.79 13.65
CA VAL A 206 -6.26 10.86 13.16
C VAL A 206 -7.04 11.52 12.01
N GLN A 207 -7.69 10.74 11.16
CA GLN A 207 -8.53 11.29 10.09
C GLN A 207 -9.69 12.11 10.64
N SER A 208 -9.95 13.27 10.02
CA SER A 208 -11.06 14.16 10.38
C SER A 208 -12.42 13.49 10.20
N LYS A 209 -13.28 13.61 11.21
CA LYS A 209 -14.68 13.15 11.18
C LYS A 209 -15.68 14.24 10.78
N ARG A 210 -15.19 15.39 10.33
CA ARG A 210 -16.05 16.55 10.15
C ARG A 210 -16.78 16.64 8.83
N ALA A 211 -16.25 16.01 7.76
CA ALA A 211 -16.83 16.06 6.41
C ALA A 211 -16.58 14.76 5.64
N PHE A 212 -15.43 14.66 4.95
CA PHE A 212 -15.14 13.61 3.98
C PHE A 212 -15.13 12.19 4.60
N TYR A 213 -14.68 12.06 5.85
CA TYR A 213 -14.70 10.80 6.61
C TYR A 213 -15.68 10.86 7.79
N ALA A 214 -16.77 11.62 7.66
CA ALA A 214 -17.83 11.64 8.65
C ALA A 214 -18.42 10.24 8.83
N ARG A 215 -18.83 9.92 10.06
CA ARG A 215 -19.48 8.63 10.32
C ARG A 215 -20.74 8.47 9.47
N PRO A 216 -20.94 7.33 8.82
CA PRO A 216 -22.19 7.06 8.13
C PRO A 216 -23.34 6.99 9.14
N PRO A 217 -24.55 7.40 8.76
CA PRO A 217 -25.73 7.22 9.60
C PRO A 217 -25.98 5.72 9.86
N GLU A 218 -26.47 5.40 11.04
CA GLU A 218 -26.88 4.02 11.34
C GLU A 218 -27.99 3.58 10.42
N LYS A 219 -27.85 2.39 9.86
CA LYS A 219 -28.81 1.76 8.96
C LYS A 219 -28.99 0.29 9.29
N GLU A 220 -30.21 -0.18 9.19
CA GLU A 220 -30.44 -1.64 9.13
C GLU A 220 -29.90 -2.20 7.82
N ILE A 221 -29.08 -3.24 7.91
CA ILE A 221 -28.60 -4.01 6.77
C ILE A 221 -29.50 -5.24 6.67
N LYS A 222 -30.28 -5.32 5.60
CA LYS A 222 -31.16 -6.48 5.31
C LYS A 222 -30.43 -7.58 4.60
#